data_78009c02985467884adb3f6d231db885
#
_entry.id   78009c02985467884adb3f6d231db885
#
_cell.length_a   1.000
_cell.length_b   1.000
_cell.length_c   1.000
_cell.angle_alpha   90.00
_cell.angle_beta   90.00
_cell.angle_gamma   90.00
#
_symmetry.space_group_name_H-M   'P 1'
#
loop_
_entity.id
_entity.type
_entity.pdbx_description
1 polymer ?
#
loop_
_entity_poly.entity_id
_entity_poly.type
_entity_poly.pdbx_seq_one_letter_code
_entity_poly.pdbx_strand_id
1 'polypeptide(L)'
;GHTMPTQSYGIACGLGKEPYIGKCAYDSAREILGWTYGKLAAAGSKPAGKFIQFDQRAYIPARSAGAFSWSTGLDTTGWAYVPNSCTKGEKCRVHIALHGCKQGQNYLPLTPPPGGGLYNGTTFVKNTGYDRWADKNHLVILYPQAVSIPFRNPNGCWDWWGYTGTDYATKNA
;
A
#
# COMPACT_ATOMS: atom_id res chain seq x y z
N GLY A 1 -3.12 17.21 9.01
CA GLY A 1 -1.87 16.49 9.25
C GLY A 1 -1.39 15.75 8.00
N HIS A 2 -0.15 15.32 7.99
CA HIS A 2 0.42 14.53 6.89
C HIS A 2 0.09 13.04 7.13
N THR A 3 -1.11 12.62 6.75
CA THR A 3 -1.60 11.25 6.98
C THR A 3 -2.51 10.80 5.84
N MET A 4 -2.67 9.51 5.66
CA MET A 4 -3.79 8.91 4.92
C MET A 4 -5.04 8.95 5.80
N PRO A 5 -6.03 9.80 5.51
CA PRO A 5 -7.26 9.86 6.31
C PRO A 5 -8.07 8.58 6.18
N THR A 6 -8.60 8.10 7.28
CA THR A 6 -9.52 6.95 7.33
C THR A 6 -10.75 7.26 8.16
N GLN A 7 -11.77 6.44 7.99
CA GLN A 7 -13.01 6.59 8.75
C GLN A 7 -12.78 6.41 10.26
N SER A 8 -12.02 5.39 10.67
CA SER A 8 -12.00 4.98 12.08
C SER A 8 -10.64 4.52 12.61
N TYR A 9 -9.66 4.27 11.74
CA TYR A 9 -8.34 3.75 12.14
C TYR A 9 -7.27 4.85 12.11
N GLY A 10 -6.30 4.74 12.99
CA GLY A 10 -5.11 5.59 12.97
C GLY A 10 -5.00 6.52 14.18
N ILE A 11 -4.05 7.42 14.08
CA ILE A 11 -3.81 8.48 15.08
C ILE A 11 -4.84 9.60 14.94
N ALA A 12 -4.87 10.52 15.89
CA ALA A 12 -5.73 11.70 15.81
C ALA A 12 -5.46 12.48 14.51
N CYS A 13 -6.52 12.91 13.83
CA CYS A 13 -6.51 13.43 12.46
C CYS A 13 -5.52 14.58 12.21
N GLY A 14 -5.31 15.45 13.18
CA GLY A 14 -4.38 16.59 13.05
C GLY A 14 -2.91 16.23 13.19
N LEU A 15 -2.58 15.01 13.62
CA LEU A 15 -1.20 14.60 13.88
C LEU A 15 -0.54 14.06 12.61
N GLY A 16 0.67 14.55 12.30
CA GLY A 16 1.50 14.08 11.19
C GLY A 16 2.64 13.19 11.68
N LYS A 17 2.31 12.03 12.30
CA LYS A 17 3.30 11.08 12.81
C LYS A 17 2.92 9.64 12.49
N GLU A 18 3.82 8.72 12.75
CA GLU A 18 3.61 7.30 12.54
C GLU A 18 2.31 6.80 13.20
N PRO A 19 1.59 5.89 12.51
CA PRO A 19 1.86 5.23 11.22
C PRO A 19 1.44 6.04 9.99
N TYR A 20 1.25 7.35 10.09
CA TYR A 20 0.77 8.26 9.03
C TYR A 20 -0.58 7.82 8.43
N ILE A 21 -1.41 7.22 9.25
CA ILE A 21 -2.82 6.93 8.97
C ILE A 21 -3.62 7.63 10.06
N GLY A 22 -4.57 8.47 9.67
CA GLY A 22 -5.32 9.32 10.57
C GLY A 22 -6.79 8.91 10.70
N LYS A 23 -7.27 8.81 11.94
CA LYS A 23 -8.70 8.68 12.23
C LYS A 23 -9.36 10.03 12.06
N CYS A 24 -9.90 10.29 10.86
CA CYS A 24 -10.42 11.58 10.45
C CYS A 24 -11.94 11.61 10.24
N ALA A 25 -12.64 10.52 10.50
CA ALA A 25 -14.04 10.34 10.10
C ALA A 25 -14.25 10.64 8.60
N TYR A 26 -13.22 10.37 7.78
CA TYR A 26 -13.20 10.60 6.34
C TYR A 26 -12.66 9.37 5.63
N ASP A 27 -13.40 8.82 4.68
CA ASP A 27 -13.05 7.61 3.96
C ASP A 27 -12.31 7.94 2.66
N SER A 28 -11.00 8.16 2.74
CA SER A 28 -10.18 8.48 1.56
C SER A 28 -10.23 7.37 0.52
N ALA A 29 -10.29 6.10 0.92
CA ALA A 29 -10.38 5.00 -0.03
C ALA A 29 -11.66 5.09 -0.88
N ARG A 30 -12.79 5.41 -0.24
CA ARG A 30 -14.05 5.67 -0.94
C ARG A 30 -13.91 6.79 -1.96
N GLU A 31 -13.41 7.92 -1.52
CA GLU A 31 -13.32 9.10 -2.38
C GLU A 31 -12.38 8.86 -3.57
N ILE A 32 -11.21 8.27 -3.34
CA ILE A 32 -10.25 7.93 -4.39
C ILE A 32 -10.87 6.94 -5.40
N LEU A 33 -11.47 5.86 -4.91
CA LEU A 33 -12.09 4.86 -5.77
C LEU A 33 -13.31 5.42 -6.51
N GLY A 34 -14.12 6.25 -5.84
CA GLY A 34 -15.28 6.92 -6.44
C GLY A 34 -14.87 7.88 -7.54
N TRP A 35 -13.80 8.64 -7.33
CA TRP A 35 -13.25 9.52 -8.35
C TRP A 35 -12.69 8.75 -9.55
N THR A 36 -12.00 7.64 -9.28
CA THR A 36 -11.34 6.84 -10.33
C THR A 36 -12.33 5.99 -11.14
N TYR A 37 -13.33 5.41 -10.48
CA TYR A 37 -14.20 4.39 -11.07
C TYR A 37 -15.67 4.80 -11.19
N GLY A 38 -16.03 5.97 -10.70
CA GLY A 38 -17.41 6.47 -10.72
C GLY A 38 -18.22 5.94 -9.53
N LYS A 39 -19.52 5.77 -9.74
CA LYS A 39 -20.45 5.34 -8.67
C LYS A 39 -20.06 3.97 -8.12
N LEU A 40 -19.83 3.91 -6.83
CA LEU A 40 -19.50 2.70 -6.11
C LEU A 40 -20.74 2.06 -5.48
N ALA A 41 -20.81 0.74 -5.48
CA ALA A 41 -21.68 0.00 -4.58
C ALA A 41 -21.22 0.20 -3.13
N ALA A 42 -22.15 0.14 -2.18
CA ALA A 42 -21.83 0.34 -0.77
C ALA A 42 -20.80 -0.65 -0.26
N ALA A 43 -19.90 -0.17 0.60
CA ALA A 43 -18.87 -1.01 1.21
C ALA A 43 -19.49 -2.18 1.98
N GLY A 44 -18.82 -3.32 1.97
CA GLY A 44 -19.17 -4.45 2.82
C GLY A 44 -18.91 -4.13 4.30
N SER A 45 -19.68 -4.73 5.19
CA SER A 45 -19.46 -4.62 6.64
C SER A 45 -18.15 -5.28 7.07
N LYS A 46 -17.78 -6.37 6.41
CA LYS A 46 -16.50 -7.08 6.56
C LYS A 46 -15.98 -7.48 5.19
N PRO A 47 -14.68 -7.31 4.92
CA PRO A 47 -14.07 -7.84 3.72
C PRO A 47 -14.19 -9.36 3.67
N ALA A 48 -14.63 -9.91 2.54
CA ALA A 48 -14.81 -11.34 2.32
C ALA A 48 -13.70 -11.94 1.45
N GLY A 49 -12.92 -11.11 0.77
CA GLY A 49 -11.77 -11.50 -0.03
C GLY A 49 -10.56 -11.89 0.80
N LYS A 50 -9.44 -12.07 0.14
CA LYS A 50 -8.19 -12.51 0.78
C LYS A 50 -7.07 -11.51 0.51
N PHE A 51 -6.27 -11.24 1.55
CA PHE A 51 -4.94 -10.67 1.38
C PHE A 51 -3.98 -11.78 1.01
N ILE A 52 -3.28 -11.60 -0.11
CA ILE A 52 -2.23 -12.52 -0.57
C ILE A 52 -0.93 -11.75 -0.72
N GLN A 53 0.17 -12.41 -0.50
CA GLN A 53 1.50 -11.89 -0.76
C GLN A 53 1.99 -12.44 -2.10
N PHE A 54 2.64 -11.62 -2.92
CA PHE A 54 3.19 -12.03 -4.20
C PHE A 54 4.67 -11.61 -4.31
N ASP A 55 5.41 -12.33 -5.13
CA ASP A 55 6.83 -12.05 -5.39
C ASP A 55 6.96 -10.90 -6.39
N GLN A 56 7.43 -9.73 -5.94
CA GLN A 56 7.67 -8.57 -6.79
C GLN A 56 8.86 -8.76 -7.72
N ARG A 57 9.81 -9.63 -7.37
CA ARG A 57 11.01 -9.87 -8.18
C ARG A 57 10.67 -10.44 -9.55
N ALA A 58 9.58 -11.17 -9.66
CA ALA A 58 9.09 -11.73 -10.93
C ALA A 58 8.74 -10.66 -11.97
N TYR A 59 8.54 -9.42 -11.55
CA TYR A 59 8.15 -8.29 -12.40
C TYR A 59 9.27 -7.26 -12.61
N ILE A 60 10.47 -7.54 -12.10
CA ILE A 60 11.64 -6.69 -12.32
C ILE A 60 12.23 -7.03 -13.71
N PRO A 61 12.49 -6.02 -14.56
CA PRO A 61 13.09 -6.26 -15.88
C PRO A 61 14.38 -7.10 -15.81
N ALA A 62 14.60 -7.96 -16.81
CA ALA A 62 15.75 -8.88 -16.83
C ALA A 62 17.12 -8.18 -16.69
N ARG A 63 17.24 -6.95 -17.21
CA ARG A 63 18.46 -6.12 -17.04
C ARG A 63 18.76 -5.76 -15.58
N SER A 64 17.73 -5.83 -14.73
CA SER A 64 17.82 -5.62 -13.28
C SER A 64 17.69 -6.95 -12.52
N ALA A 65 17.46 -8.06 -13.23
CA ALA A 65 17.38 -9.39 -12.65
C ALA A 65 18.74 -9.77 -12.05
N GLY A 66 18.77 -10.08 -10.76
CA GLY A 66 20.01 -10.27 -10.02
C GLY A 66 20.49 -9.01 -9.29
N ALA A 67 19.92 -7.87 -9.57
CA ALA A 67 20.10 -6.69 -8.74
C ALA A 67 19.47 -6.92 -7.36
N PHE A 68 20.17 -6.52 -6.31
CA PHE A 68 19.61 -6.54 -4.96
C PHE A 68 18.40 -5.62 -4.90
N SER A 69 17.42 -5.91 -4.05
CA SER A 69 16.20 -5.08 -3.88
C SER A 69 16.49 -3.60 -3.64
N TRP A 70 17.66 -3.26 -3.10
CA TRP A 70 18.10 -1.87 -2.95
C TRP A 70 18.44 -1.16 -4.26
N SER A 71 18.72 -1.85 -5.36
CA SER A 71 18.98 -1.22 -6.66
C SER A 71 17.71 -0.88 -7.43
N THR A 72 16.60 -1.50 -7.10
CA THR A 72 15.29 -1.21 -7.71
C THR A 72 14.38 -0.41 -6.78
N GLY A 73 14.71 -0.31 -5.50
CA GLY A 73 13.86 0.31 -4.50
C GLY A 73 12.64 -0.52 -4.10
N LEU A 74 12.43 -1.67 -4.74
CA LEU A 74 11.31 -2.57 -4.46
C LEU A 74 11.70 -3.63 -3.42
N ASP A 75 10.78 -3.92 -2.53
CA ASP A 75 10.88 -5.09 -1.66
C ASP A 75 10.73 -6.38 -2.47
N THR A 76 11.13 -7.51 -1.89
CA THR A 76 10.99 -8.82 -2.52
C THR A 76 9.55 -9.22 -2.74
N THR A 77 8.66 -8.78 -1.88
CA THR A 77 7.23 -9.12 -1.93
C THR A 77 6.34 -7.89 -1.84
N GLY A 78 5.19 -7.97 -2.46
CA GLY A 78 4.07 -7.03 -2.33
C GLY A 78 2.81 -7.72 -1.84
N TRP A 79 1.74 -6.97 -1.67
CA TRP A 79 0.46 -7.47 -1.22
C TRP A 79 -0.63 -7.21 -2.25
N ALA A 80 -1.61 -8.09 -2.28
CA ALA A 80 -2.84 -7.87 -3.02
C ALA A 80 -4.03 -8.24 -2.15
N TYR A 81 -5.10 -7.47 -2.26
CA TYR A 81 -6.41 -7.88 -1.79
C TYR A 81 -7.23 -8.37 -2.98
N VAL A 82 -7.70 -9.60 -2.93
CA VAL A 82 -8.45 -10.24 -4.02
C VAL A 82 -9.86 -10.60 -3.53
N PRO A 83 -10.90 -9.93 -4.07
CA PRO A 83 -12.29 -10.28 -3.79
C PRO A 83 -12.62 -11.74 -4.16
N ASN A 84 -13.52 -12.36 -3.42
CA ASN A 84 -13.96 -13.72 -3.75
C ASN A 84 -14.61 -13.83 -5.13
N SER A 85 -15.30 -12.80 -5.60
CA SER A 85 -15.87 -12.75 -6.95
C SER A 85 -14.78 -12.84 -8.01
N CYS A 86 -13.66 -12.15 -7.81
CA CYS A 86 -12.54 -12.16 -8.76
C CYS A 86 -11.86 -13.54 -8.85
N THR A 87 -11.83 -14.30 -7.76
CA THR A 87 -11.29 -15.67 -7.78
C THR A 87 -12.20 -16.67 -8.50
N LYS A 88 -13.47 -16.32 -8.70
CA LYS A 88 -14.47 -17.14 -9.39
C LYS A 88 -14.60 -16.83 -10.88
N GLY A 89 -13.69 -16.05 -11.44
CA GLY A 89 -13.64 -15.74 -12.85
C GLY A 89 -14.44 -14.50 -13.28
N GLU A 90 -14.99 -13.73 -12.33
CA GLU A 90 -15.62 -12.47 -12.66
C GLU A 90 -14.58 -11.44 -13.15
N LYS A 91 -14.98 -10.58 -14.07
CA LYS A 91 -14.12 -9.50 -14.56
C LYS A 91 -13.90 -8.48 -13.44
N CYS A 92 -12.65 -8.28 -13.06
CA CYS A 92 -12.25 -7.33 -12.05
C CYS A 92 -11.27 -6.31 -12.62
N ARG A 93 -11.37 -5.08 -12.10
CA ARG A 93 -10.41 -4.02 -12.39
C ARG A 93 -9.30 -4.08 -11.34
N VAL A 94 -8.15 -3.52 -11.65
CA VAL A 94 -7.01 -3.43 -10.73
C VAL A 94 -6.84 -1.98 -10.29
N HIS A 95 -6.68 -1.78 -8.99
CA HIS A 95 -6.31 -0.51 -8.38
C HIS A 95 -4.98 -0.67 -7.66
N ILE A 96 -4.04 0.24 -7.91
CA ILE A 96 -2.73 0.24 -7.25
C ILE A 96 -2.74 1.29 -6.16
N ALA A 97 -2.54 0.86 -4.91
CA ALA A 97 -2.46 1.71 -3.74
C ALA A 97 -1.01 1.74 -3.23
N LEU A 98 -0.33 2.86 -3.45
CA LEU A 98 1.06 3.07 -3.03
C LEU A 98 1.08 3.64 -1.61
N HIS A 99 1.88 3.02 -0.74
CA HIS A 99 2.12 3.54 0.60
C HIS A 99 3.07 4.74 0.59
N GLY A 100 3.09 5.54 1.66
CA GLY A 100 4.08 6.59 1.84
C GLY A 100 5.37 6.10 2.50
N CYS A 101 6.33 7.02 2.68
CA CYS A 101 7.49 6.76 3.53
C CYS A 101 7.05 6.31 4.93
N LYS A 102 7.80 5.42 5.53
CA LYS A 102 7.53 4.84 6.87
C LYS A 102 6.23 4.01 6.95
N GLN A 103 5.71 3.55 5.83
CA GLN A 103 4.49 2.75 5.76
C GLN A 103 4.69 1.40 5.03
N GLY A 104 5.88 1.14 4.49
CA GLY A 104 6.23 -0.13 3.86
C GLY A 104 6.34 -1.27 4.88
N GLN A 105 6.17 -2.50 4.39
CA GLN A 105 6.17 -3.71 5.26
C GLN A 105 7.48 -3.95 6.02
N ASN A 106 8.60 -3.47 5.50
CA ASN A 106 9.92 -3.62 6.11
C ASN A 106 10.35 -2.41 6.96
N TYR A 107 9.48 -1.42 7.09
CA TYR A 107 9.74 -0.30 7.98
C TYR A 107 9.41 -0.69 9.43
N LEU A 108 10.34 -0.43 10.33
CA LEU A 108 10.18 -0.65 11.77
C LEU A 108 9.98 0.71 12.47
N PRO A 109 8.75 1.10 12.77
CA PRO A 109 8.48 2.36 13.44
C PRO A 109 8.98 2.34 14.88
N LEU A 110 9.40 3.51 15.37
CA LEU A 110 9.83 3.70 16.77
C LEU A 110 8.65 3.66 17.75
N THR A 111 7.43 3.87 17.24
CA THR A 111 6.21 3.87 18.06
C THR A 111 5.25 2.78 17.60
N PRO A 112 4.57 2.09 18.52
CA PRO A 112 3.56 1.10 18.16
C PRO A 112 2.42 1.73 17.34
N PRO A 113 1.74 0.95 16.49
CA PRO A 113 0.54 1.43 15.80
C PRO A 113 -0.60 1.70 16.78
N PRO A 114 -1.60 2.50 16.39
CA PRO A 114 -2.80 2.71 17.20
C PRO A 114 -3.46 1.39 17.59
N GLY A 115 -3.91 1.28 18.83
CA GLY A 115 -4.47 0.05 19.37
C GLY A 115 -3.45 -0.84 20.10
N GLY A 116 -2.19 -0.42 20.14
CA GLY A 116 -1.11 -1.16 20.82
C GLY A 116 -0.56 -2.31 20.00
N GLY A 117 0.36 -3.05 20.57
CA GLY A 117 1.03 -4.18 19.95
C GLY A 117 2.23 -3.80 19.09
N LEU A 118 2.85 -4.81 18.49
CA LEU A 118 3.98 -4.62 17.59
C LEU A 118 3.50 -4.19 16.20
N TYR A 119 4.28 -3.34 15.54
CA TYR A 119 4.07 -3.06 14.13
C TYR A 119 4.26 -4.34 13.32
N ASN A 120 3.31 -4.64 12.45
CA ASN A 120 3.31 -5.91 11.71
C ASN A 120 3.57 -5.78 10.21
N GLY A 121 4.04 -4.65 9.75
CA GLY A 121 4.36 -4.42 8.34
C GLY A 121 3.16 -4.33 7.39
N THR A 122 1.99 -4.81 7.77
CA THR A 122 0.76 -4.74 6.96
C THR A 122 -0.19 -3.63 7.41
N THR A 123 0.28 -2.72 8.25
CA THR A 123 -0.57 -1.66 8.83
C THR A 123 -1.22 -0.80 7.75
N PHE A 124 -0.46 -0.35 6.75
CA PHE A 124 -1.02 0.38 5.60
C PHE A 124 -1.99 -0.50 4.80
N VAL A 125 -1.54 -1.68 4.43
CA VAL A 125 -2.30 -2.62 3.57
C VAL A 125 -3.68 -2.94 4.14
N LYS A 126 -3.76 -3.17 5.45
CA LYS A 126 -4.98 -3.66 6.12
C LYS A 126 -5.87 -2.56 6.72
N ASN A 127 -5.36 -1.33 6.84
CA ASN A 127 -6.09 -0.30 7.60
C ASN A 127 -6.43 0.97 6.80
N THR A 128 -6.08 1.04 5.52
CA THR A 128 -6.44 2.18 4.67
C THR A 128 -7.86 2.11 4.11
N GLY A 129 -8.53 0.96 4.26
CA GLY A 129 -9.96 0.80 3.98
C GLY A 129 -10.32 0.44 2.54
N TYR A 130 -9.35 0.25 1.65
CA TYR A 130 -9.63 -0.13 0.26
C TYR A 130 -10.34 -1.48 0.13
N ASP A 131 -9.99 -2.46 0.97
CA ASP A 131 -10.56 -3.80 1.01
C ASP A 131 -12.07 -3.82 1.22
N ARG A 132 -12.59 -2.91 2.04
CA ARG A 132 -14.02 -2.76 2.30
C ARG A 132 -14.84 -2.40 1.06
N TRP A 133 -14.22 -1.62 0.16
CA TRP A 133 -14.85 -1.20 -1.11
C TRP A 133 -14.60 -2.22 -2.22
N ALA A 134 -13.48 -2.93 -2.16
CA ALA A 134 -13.02 -3.84 -3.20
C ALA A 134 -14.03 -4.95 -3.52
N ASP A 135 -14.58 -5.61 -2.49
CA ASP A 135 -15.46 -6.78 -2.66
C ASP A 135 -16.71 -6.48 -3.49
N LYS A 136 -17.38 -5.37 -3.19
CA LYS A 136 -18.65 -5.00 -3.83
C LYS A 136 -18.48 -4.27 -5.15
N ASN A 137 -17.25 -3.91 -5.49
CA ASN A 137 -16.93 -3.11 -6.68
C ASN A 137 -16.01 -3.84 -7.66
N HIS A 138 -15.78 -5.14 -7.46
CA HIS A 138 -14.95 -6.01 -8.32
C HIS A 138 -13.57 -5.39 -8.57
N LEU A 139 -12.90 -5.00 -7.49
CA LEU A 139 -11.58 -4.36 -7.53
C LEU A 139 -10.55 -5.26 -6.85
N VAL A 140 -9.54 -5.68 -7.58
CA VAL A 140 -8.30 -6.19 -6.99
C VAL A 140 -7.46 -5.00 -6.58
N ILE A 141 -7.04 -4.93 -5.32
CA ILE A 141 -6.17 -3.86 -4.84
C ILE A 141 -4.75 -4.40 -4.74
N LEU A 142 -3.84 -3.82 -5.51
CA LEU A 142 -2.41 -4.11 -5.41
C LEU A 142 -1.74 -3.09 -4.49
N TYR A 143 -0.89 -3.58 -3.60
CA TYR A 143 -0.08 -2.79 -2.68
C TYR A 143 1.40 -3.13 -2.90
N PRO A 144 2.03 -2.58 -3.94
CA PRO A 144 3.46 -2.71 -4.11
C PRO A 144 4.19 -2.18 -2.88
N GLN A 145 5.36 -2.73 -2.59
CA GLN A 145 6.14 -2.39 -1.41
C GLN A 145 7.53 -1.86 -1.81
N ALA A 146 7.85 -0.67 -1.31
CA ALA A 146 9.21 -0.16 -1.35
C ALA A 146 10.01 -0.73 -0.17
N VAL A 147 11.32 -0.89 -0.36
CA VAL A 147 12.21 -1.45 0.65
C VAL A 147 12.87 -0.35 1.49
N SER A 148 12.98 -0.58 2.80
CA SER A 148 13.83 0.24 3.67
C SER A 148 15.29 -0.20 3.52
N ILE A 149 16.17 0.75 3.23
CA ILE A 149 17.59 0.51 2.99
C ILE A 149 18.39 1.39 3.96
N PRO A 150 19.15 0.80 4.90
CA PRO A 150 19.97 1.58 5.83
C PRO A 150 20.83 2.61 5.10
N PHE A 151 20.92 3.81 5.63
CA PHE A 151 21.67 4.97 5.12
C PHE A 151 21.20 5.55 3.77
N ARG A 152 20.61 4.76 2.86
CA ARG A 152 20.17 5.21 1.53
C ARG A 152 18.69 5.60 1.49
N ASN A 153 17.85 4.74 2.04
CA ASN A 153 16.40 4.93 2.10
C ASN A 153 15.83 4.30 3.39
N PRO A 154 16.23 4.77 4.57
CA PRO A 154 15.84 4.15 5.84
C PRO A 154 14.34 4.19 6.09
N ASN A 155 13.66 5.14 5.46
CA ASN A 155 12.21 5.33 5.60
C ASN A 155 11.37 4.51 4.60
N GLY A 156 11.99 3.71 3.71
CA GLY A 156 11.25 2.93 2.73
C GLY A 156 10.36 3.78 1.81
N CYS A 157 10.87 4.90 1.36
CA CYS A 157 10.17 5.76 0.41
C CYS A 157 10.29 5.22 -1.02
N TRP A 158 9.35 5.58 -1.89
CA TRP A 158 9.52 5.46 -3.33
C TRP A 158 10.64 6.40 -3.79
N ASP A 159 11.37 6.02 -4.84
CA ASP A 159 12.51 6.81 -5.28
C ASP A 159 12.06 8.12 -5.97
N TRP A 160 12.24 9.23 -5.26
CA TRP A 160 11.98 10.57 -5.77
C TRP A 160 13.24 11.46 -5.78
N TRP A 161 14.38 10.94 -5.30
CA TRP A 161 15.64 11.69 -5.25
C TRP A 161 16.83 10.95 -5.87
N GLY A 162 16.62 9.78 -6.47
CA GLY A 162 17.65 9.05 -7.21
C GLY A 162 18.51 8.09 -6.39
N TYR A 163 18.01 7.54 -5.28
CA TYR A 163 18.79 6.58 -4.52
C TYR A 163 18.99 5.23 -5.24
N THR A 164 18.18 4.93 -6.24
CA THR A 164 18.31 3.72 -7.07
C THR A 164 19.18 3.94 -8.30
N GLY A 165 19.54 5.19 -8.63
CA GLY A 165 20.38 5.56 -9.78
C GLY A 165 20.00 6.89 -10.39
N THR A 166 20.86 7.42 -11.26
CA THR A 166 20.68 8.74 -11.89
C THR A 166 19.50 8.80 -12.88
N ASP A 167 19.02 7.65 -13.32
CA ASP A 167 17.90 7.48 -14.27
C ASP A 167 16.54 7.27 -13.59
N TYR A 168 16.46 7.48 -12.28
CA TYR A 168 15.26 7.20 -11.46
C TYR A 168 13.96 7.82 -12.00
N ALA A 169 14.05 9.01 -12.60
CA ALA A 169 12.88 9.72 -13.14
C ALA A 169 12.50 9.29 -14.58
N THR A 170 13.41 8.62 -15.27
CA THR A 170 13.26 8.28 -16.70
C THR A 170 13.36 6.78 -16.95
N LYS A 171 13.29 5.96 -15.90
CA LYS A 171 13.35 4.51 -16.02
C LYS A 171 12.26 3.99 -16.94
N ASN A 172 12.68 3.61 -18.15
CA ASN A 172 11.85 2.82 -19.03
C ASN A 172 11.88 1.39 -18.49
N ALA A 173 10.76 0.96 -17.94
CA ALA A 173 10.58 -0.40 -17.48
C ALA A 173 10.57 -1.39 -18.67
#